data_cc1bc9e263e160dbb1a04572ff734dc7
#
_entry.id   cc1bc9e263e160dbb1a04572ff734dc7
#
_cell.length_a   1.000
_cell.length_b   1.000
_cell.length_c   1.000
_cell.angle_alpha   90.00
_cell.angle_beta   90.00
_cell.angle_gamma   90.00
#
_symmetry.space_group_name_H-M   'P 1'
#
loop_
_entity.id
_entity.type
_entity.pdbx_description
1 polymer ?
#
loop_
_entity_poly.entity_id
_entity_poly.type
_entity_poly.pdbx_seq_one_letter_code
_entity_poly.pdbx_strand_id
1 'polypeptide(L)'
;ISLTWGTDLIDFNATVDAENQIKKAVSCSWDITKQDMISNNSDAQTVQSQGNLAATDLQKALPIPNALLQTNSPIDSNTLKAWAKAEQLKNELSRIYGNATCIGNAKVNLGEKLKLDYISTRFNGDALVSGIRHHLEPAFWKTTFSFGMKKEWYAEKFNTMAPAASGYNCGITGLMTGIVEQINDDPDKLNRVKVKIPLMQGDEKTIWARLGTPYASNGIG
;
A
#
# COMPACT_ATOMS: atom_id res chain seq x y z
N ILE A 1 -17.31 11.51 15.51
CA ILE A 1 -18.78 11.43 15.48
C ILE A 1 -19.21 10.02 15.83
N SER A 2 -20.38 9.89 16.53
CA SER A 2 -21.02 8.61 16.80
C SER A 2 -22.29 8.51 15.94
N LEU A 3 -22.52 7.33 15.35
CA LEU A 3 -23.76 6.96 14.69
C LEU A 3 -24.40 5.79 15.43
N THR A 4 -25.66 5.92 15.76
CA THR A 4 -26.43 4.96 16.58
C THR A 4 -27.55 4.34 15.75
N TRP A 5 -27.64 3.01 15.74
CA TRP A 5 -28.74 2.33 15.06
C TRP A 5 -30.08 2.68 15.71
N GLY A 6 -31.05 2.97 14.87
CA GLY A 6 -32.40 3.35 15.33
C GLY A 6 -32.56 4.84 15.67
N THR A 7 -31.49 5.65 15.66
CA THR A 7 -31.52 7.10 15.88
C THR A 7 -31.03 7.85 14.65
N ASP A 8 -29.75 7.71 14.35
CA ASP A 8 -29.07 8.46 13.27
C ASP A 8 -28.81 7.58 12.04
N LEU A 9 -28.54 6.28 12.28
CA LEU A 9 -28.17 5.33 11.26
C LEU A 9 -29.41 4.76 10.59
N ILE A 10 -29.52 4.93 9.27
CA ILE A 10 -30.64 4.50 8.44
C ILE A 10 -30.38 3.13 7.84
N ASP A 11 -29.14 2.90 7.39
CA ASP A 11 -28.74 1.67 6.72
C ASP A 11 -27.31 1.31 7.09
N PHE A 12 -27.05 0.00 7.20
CA PHE A 12 -25.74 -0.51 7.55
C PHE A 12 -25.45 -1.82 6.81
N ASN A 13 -24.30 -1.86 6.16
CA ASN A 13 -23.79 -3.07 5.51
C ASN A 13 -22.31 -3.22 5.82
N ALA A 14 -21.90 -4.37 6.31
CA ALA A 14 -20.50 -4.66 6.63
C ALA A 14 -20.11 -6.11 6.35
N THR A 15 -18.86 -6.29 6.01
CA THR A 15 -18.21 -7.59 5.78
C THR A 15 -17.05 -7.75 6.75
N VAL A 16 -16.94 -8.93 7.34
CA VAL A 16 -15.75 -9.38 8.08
C VAL A 16 -14.95 -10.27 7.15
N ASP A 17 -13.73 -9.87 6.87
CA ASP A 17 -12.81 -10.58 5.97
C ASP A 17 -11.72 -11.30 6.78
N ALA A 18 -11.72 -12.62 6.75
CA ALA A 18 -10.68 -13.46 7.33
C ALA A 18 -9.62 -13.89 6.32
N GLU A 19 -9.90 -13.81 5.02
CA GLU A 19 -9.03 -14.32 3.95
C GLU A 19 -7.71 -13.56 3.83
N ASN A 20 -7.68 -12.32 4.29
CA ASN A 20 -6.53 -11.44 4.18
C ASN A 20 -5.82 -11.17 5.52
N GLN A 21 -6.18 -11.87 6.60
CA GLN A 21 -5.64 -11.59 7.93
C GLN A 21 -4.31 -12.32 8.16
N ILE A 22 -3.23 -11.81 7.56
CA ILE A 22 -1.88 -12.34 7.76
C ILE A 22 -1.38 -12.07 9.18
N LYS A 23 -0.60 -12.99 9.73
CA LYS A 23 0.03 -12.81 11.04
C LYS A 23 1.13 -11.74 11.00
N LYS A 24 1.91 -11.69 9.92
CA LYS A 24 3.10 -10.87 9.79
C LYS A 24 3.44 -10.62 8.33
N ALA A 25 3.89 -9.43 8.01
CA ALA A 25 4.55 -9.14 6.75
C ALA A 25 6.07 -9.09 6.95
N VAL A 26 6.81 -9.70 6.04
CA VAL A 26 8.27 -9.73 6.01
C VAL A 26 8.72 -9.10 4.71
N SER A 27 9.51 -8.04 4.78
CA SER A 27 10.10 -7.39 3.60
C SER A 27 11.58 -7.73 3.49
N CYS A 28 12.03 -8.05 2.28
CA CYS A 28 13.40 -8.47 2.00
C CYS A 28 13.97 -7.71 0.81
N SER A 29 15.25 -7.38 0.89
CA SER A 29 16.04 -6.79 -0.17
C SER A 29 17.45 -7.37 -0.18
N TRP A 30 18.12 -7.35 -1.33
CA TRP A 30 19.50 -7.75 -1.45
C TRP A 30 20.44 -6.56 -1.18
N ASP A 31 21.34 -6.71 -0.21
CA ASP A 31 22.43 -5.75 0.04
C ASP A 31 23.63 -6.13 -0.82
N ILE A 32 23.89 -5.31 -1.84
CA ILE A 32 25.00 -5.56 -2.77
C ILE A 32 26.36 -5.41 -2.07
N THR A 33 26.45 -4.50 -1.10
CA THR A 33 27.72 -4.23 -0.42
C THR A 33 28.10 -5.35 0.54
N LYS A 34 27.10 -5.89 1.25
CA LYS A 34 27.30 -6.99 2.20
C LYS A 34 27.18 -8.37 1.57
N GLN A 35 26.66 -8.44 0.34
CA GLN A 35 26.31 -9.69 -0.36
C GLN A 35 25.43 -10.60 0.50
N ASP A 36 24.43 -10.02 1.15
CA ASP A 36 23.51 -10.72 2.06
C ASP A 36 22.09 -10.16 1.94
N MET A 37 21.13 -10.91 2.48
CA MET A 37 19.73 -10.49 2.51
C MET A 37 19.45 -9.62 3.73
N ILE A 38 18.95 -8.42 3.50
CA ILE A 38 18.37 -7.59 4.55
C ILE A 38 16.88 -7.92 4.64
N SER A 39 16.40 -8.20 5.84
CA SER A 39 14.99 -8.45 6.10
C SER A 39 14.47 -7.62 7.27
N ASN A 40 13.23 -7.16 7.15
CA ASN A 40 12.50 -6.51 8.22
C ASN A 40 11.09 -7.07 8.35
N ASN A 41 10.57 -7.00 9.56
CA ASN A 41 9.24 -7.49 9.88
C ASN A 41 8.31 -6.33 10.22
N SER A 42 7.02 -6.51 9.96
CA SER A 42 5.99 -5.64 10.51
C SER A 42 5.64 -6.03 11.95
N ASP A 43 5.37 -5.04 12.75
CA ASP A 43 4.61 -5.22 13.99
C ASP A 43 3.10 -5.15 13.70
N ALA A 44 2.29 -5.77 14.57
CA ALA A 44 0.84 -5.66 14.48
C ALA A 44 0.41 -4.19 14.52
N GLN A 45 -0.50 -3.81 13.64
CA GLN A 45 -1.05 -2.46 13.59
C GLN A 45 -2.53 -2.52 14.00
N THR A 46 -2.93 -1.63 14.89
CA THR A 46 -4.35 -1.48 15.27
C THR A 46 -4.78 -0.07 14.93
N VAL A 47 -5.55 0.07 13.86
CA VAL A 47 -6.04 1.36 13.36
C VAL A 47 -7.50 1.57 13.74
N GLN A 48 -8.28 0.51 13.72
CA GLN A 48 -9.69 0.51 14.05
C GLN A 48 -9.97 -0.47 15.18
N SER A 49 -10.82 -0.06 16.13
CA SER A 49 -11.23 -0.88 17.29
C SER A 49 -12.67 -1.37 17.14
N GLN A 50 -13.06 -1.72 15.92
CA GLN A 50 -14.39 -2.17 15.59
C GLN A 50 -14.56 -3.66 15.85
N GLY A 51 -15.69 -4.03 16.47
CA GLY A 51 -16.14 -5.40 16.65
C GLY A 51 -15.43 -6.16 17.78
N ASN A 52 -15.88 -7.37 17.99
CA ASN A 52 -15.38 -8.31 19.00
C ASN A 52 -14.50 -9.43 18.44
N LEU A 53 -14.12 -9.36 17.16
CA LEU A 53 -13.16 -10.26 16.50
C LEU A 53 -11.86 -9.50 16.22
N ALA A 54 -10.83 -9.82 16.96
CA ALA A 54 -9.50 -9.32 16.65
C ALA A 54 -8.92 -10.04 15.42
N ALA A 55 -7.95 -9.42 14.74
CA ALA A 55 -7.22 -10.06 13.64
C ALA A 55 -6.63 -11.41 14.06
N THR A 56 -6.14 -11.51 15.29
CA THR A 56 -5.60 -12.75 15.87
C THR A 56 -6.62 -13.89 15.98
N ASP A 57 -7.89 -13.58 16.15
CA ASP A 57 -8.94 -14.61 16.25
C ASP A 57 -9.30 -15.14 14.86
N LEU A 58 -9.32 -14.24 13.86
CA LEU A 58 -9.51 -14.63 12.46
C LEU A 58 -8.33 -15.47 11.95
N GLN A 59 -7.11 -15.13 12.33
CA GLN A 59 -5.89 -15.90 12.01
C GLN A 59 -5.88 -17.30 12.62
N LYS A 60 -6.50 -17.50 13.79
CA LYS A 60 -6.67 -18.83 14.37
C LYS A 60 -7.68 -19.66 13.59
N ALA A 61 -8.76 -19.03 13.13
CA ALA A 61 -9.81 -19.69 12.36
C ALA A 61 -9.35 -20.05 10.94
N LEU A 62 -8.59 -19.14 10.30
CA LEU A 62 -8.02 -19.33 8.98
C LEU A 62 -6.52 -18.96 9.01
N PRO A 63 -5.63 -19.94 9.26
CA PRO A 63 -4.20 -19.69 9.34
C PRO A 63 -3.62 -19.39 7.95
N ILE A 64 -3.31 -18.13 7.70
CA ILE A 64 -2.71 -17.65 6.45
C ILE A 64 -1.20 -17.50 6.65
N PRO A 65 -0.37 -17.91 5.67
CA PRO A 65 1.07 -17.70 5.72
C PRO A 65 1.44 -16.22 5.87
N ASN A 66 2.63 -15.95 6.41
CA ASN A 66 3.16 -14.60 6.42
C ASN A 66 3.30 -14.07 5.00
N ALA A 67 3.01 -12.77 4.79
CA ALA A 67 3.29 -12.15 3.50
C ALA A 67 4.80 -11.92 3.37
N LEU A 68 5.36 -12.36 2.24
CA LEU A 68 6.77 -12.14 1.89
C LEU A 68 6.84 -11.11 0.76
N LEU A 69 7.43 -9.95 1.07
CA LEU A 69 7.63 -8.85 0.15
C LEU A 69 9.11 -8.82 -0.26
N GLN A 70 9.40 -9.09 -1.52
CA GLN A 70 10.78 -9.20 -2.01
C GLN A 70 11.04 -8.21 -3.13
N THR A 71 12.23 -7.62 -3.13
CA THR A 71 12.71 -6.76 -4.22
C THR A 71 14.19 -6.99 -4.49
N ASN A 72 14.56 -6.87 -5.75
CA ASN A 72 15.97 -6.89 -6.18
C ASN A 72 16.64 -5.51 -6.07
N SER A 73 15.85 -4.45 -5.84
CA SER A 73 16.41 -3.12 -5.65
C SER A 73 17.06 -3.01 -4.28
N PRO A 74 18.20 -2.37 -4.15
CA PRO A 74 18.80 -2.08 -2.86
C PRO A 74 17.91 -1.06 -2.15
N ILE A 75 17.31 -1.48 -1.07
CA ILE A 75 16.42 -0.66 -0.25
C ILE A 75 16.95 -0.67 1.18
N ASP A 76 17.00 0.51 1.80
CA ASP A 76 17.45 0.65 3.18
C ASP A 76 16.48 -0.01 4.19
N SER A 77 16.99 -0.32 5.37
CA SER A 77 16.26 -1.02 6.42
C SER A 77 14.98 -0.29 6.86
N ASN A 78 14.99 1.07 6.89
CA ASN A 78 13.82 1.85 7.31
C ASN A 78 12.71 1.77 6.28
N THR A 79 13.06 1.86 5.00
CA THR A 79 12.11 1.72 3.89
C THR A 79 11.51 0.31 3.85
N LEU A 80 12.33 -0.74 4.06
CA LEU A 80 11.82 -2.11 4.19
C LEU A 80 10.82 -2.24 5.35
N LYS A 81 11.15 -1.67 6.51
CA LYS A 81 10.24 -1.67 7.67
C LYS A 81 8.94 -0.94 7.36
N ALA A 82 9.01 0.21 6.70
CA ALA A 82 7.82 0.96 6.28
C ALA A 82 6.96 0.17 5.29
N TRP A 83 7.57 -0.55 4.34
CA TRP A 83 6.87 -1.40 3.38
C TRP A 83 6.13 -2.56 4.06
N ALA A 84 6.82 -3.29 4.96
CA ALA A 84 6.19 -4.35 5.75
C ALA A 84 5.04 -3.81 6.63
N LYS A 85 5.23 -2.64 7.25
CA LYS A 85 4.19 -1.98 8.04
C LYS A 85 2.99 -1.57 7.21
N ALA A 86 3.19 -1.05 6.01
CA ALA A 86 2.11 -0.68 5.09
C ALA A 86 1.27 -1.90 4.69
N GLU A 87 1.90 -3.03 4.40
CA GLU A 87 1.19 -4.28 4.10
C GLU A 87 0.37 -4.77 5.29
N GLN A 88 0.92 -4.71 6.50
CA GLN A 88 0.18 -5.08 7.72
C GLN A 88 -1.01 -4.15 7.96
N LEU A 89 -0.84 -2.85 7.69
CA LEU A 89 -1.91 -1.86 7.80
C LEU A 89 -3.05 -2.14 6.81
N LYS A 90 -2.74 -2.49 5.56
CA LYS A 90 -3.74 -2.90 4.56
C LYS A 90 -4.58 -4.08 5.05
N ASN A 91 -3.93 -5.08 5.66
CA ASN A 91 -4.62 -6.23 6.22
C ASN A 91 -5.55 -5.84 7.38
N GLU A 92 -5.11 -4.98 8.29
CA GLU A 92 -5.96 -4.51 9.39
C GLU A 92 -7.17 -3.71 8.89
N LEU A 93 -6.99 -2.84 7.90
CA LEU A 93 -8.08 -2.07 7.30
C LEU A 93 -9.08 -2.93 6.54
N SER A 94 -8.66 -4.08 6.03
CA SER A 94 -9.55 -5.03 5.34
C SER A 94 -10.31 -5.96 6.28
N ARG A 95 -10.00 -6.00 7.57
CA ARG A 95 -10.63 -6.88 8.56
C ARG A 95 -12.13 -6.70 8.65
N ILE A 96 -12.58 -5.45 8.72
CA ILE A 96 -14.01 -5.07 8.70
C ILE A 96 -14.14 -3.85 7.79
N TYR A 97 -14.95 -3.97 6.76
CA TYR A 97 -15.24 -2.87 5.85
C TYR A 97 -16.70 -2.88 5.44
N GLY A 98 -17.22 -1.72 5.07
CA GLY A 98 -18.63 -1.59 4.69
C GLY A 98 -19.08 -0.16 4.52
N ASN A 99 -20.40 0.03 4.63
CA ASN A 99 -21.05 1.32 4.49
C ASN A 99 -22.03 1.55 5.64
N ALA A 100 -22.11 2.79 6.09
CA ALA A 100 -23.05 3.27 7.09
C ALA A 100 -23.75 4.50 6.54
N THR A 101 -25.06 4.47 6.39
CA THR A 101 -25.86 5.59 5.85
C THR A 101 -26.64 6.27 6.96
N CYS A 102 -26.52 7.56 7.07
CA CYS A 102 -27.23 8.39 8.04
C CYS A 102 -27.95 9.56 7.37
N ILE A 103 -28.76 10.27 8.16
CA ILE A 103 -29.27 11.58 7.80
C ILE A 103 -28.08 12.52 7.54
N GLY A 104 -28.24 13.48 6.63
CA GLY A 104 -27.17 14.32 6.12
C GLY A 104 -26.23 14.88 7.20
N ASN A 105 -24.96 14.60 7.06
CA ASN A 105 -23.91 14.97 8.00
C ASN A 105 -22.64 15.36 7.25
N ALA A 106 -22.18 16.59 7.42
CA ALA A 106 -20.98 17.12 6.80
C ALA A 106 -19.81 17.30 7.80
N LYS A 107 -19.92 16.78 9.02
CA LYS A 107 -18.91 17.00 10.08
C LYS A 107 -17.76 16.01 10.08
N VAL A 108 -17.83 14.94 9.29
CA VAL A 108 -16.81 13.89 9.23
C VAL A 108 -15.97 14.06 7.98
N ASN A 109 -14.65 13.97 8.13
CA ASN A 109 -13.71 13.99 7.03
C ASN A 109 -13.14 12.59 6.75
N LEU A 110 -12.55 12.41 5.55
CA LEU A 110 -11.82 11.20 5.21
C LEU A 110 -10.64 10.98 6.17
N GLY A 111 -10.44 9.75 6.59
CA GLY A 111 -9.38 9.39 7.52
C GLY A 111 -9.72 9.61 9.00
N GLU A 112 -10.88 10.18 9.32
CA GLU A 112 -11.36 10.29 10.70
C GLU A 112 -12.01 8.99 11.17
N LYS A 113 -12.20 8.87 12.50
CA LYS A 113 -12.89 7.75 13.11
C LYS A 113 -14.37 8.03 13.26
N LEU A 114 -15.17 7.07 12.82
CA LEU A 114 -16.61 7.03 13.00
C LEU A 114 -16.92 5.97 14.05
N LYS A 115 -17.52 6.39 15.17
CA LYS A 115 -18.00 5.47 16.19
C LYS A 115 -19.37 4.93 15.80
N LEU A 116 -19.49 3.60 15.77
CA LEU A 116 -20.70 2.87 15.44
C LEU A 116 -21.24 2.19 16.70
N ASP A 117 -22.47 2.52 17.06
CA ASP A 117 -23.09 2.03 18.29
C ASP A 117 -24.44 1.36 18.01
N TYR A 118 -24.82 0.39 18.85
CA TYR A 118 -26.11 -0.32 18.84
C TYR A 118 -26.42 -1.11 17.56
N ILE A 119 -25.41 -1.46 16.75
CA ILE A 119 -25.57 -2.31 15.57
C ILE A 119 -25.52 -3.78 16.00
N SER A 120 -24.41 -4.19 16.56
CA SER A 120 -24.17 -5.49 17.20
C SER A 120 -22.78 -5.51 17.85
N THR A 121 -22.52 -6.45 18.74
CA THR A 121 -21.18 -6.65 19.31
C THR A 121 -20.11 -6.92 18.25
N ARG A 122 -20.52 -7.44 17.08
CA ARG A 122 -19.63 -7.74 15.96
C ARG A 122 -19.11 -6.50 15.23
N PHE A 123 -19.88 -5.41 15.22
CA PHE A 123 -19.62 -4.23 14.38
C PHE A 123 -19.55 -2.91 15.15
N ASN A 124 -19.89 -2.90 16.44
CA ASN A 124 -19.77 -1.70 17.26
C ASN A 124 -18.30 -1.31 17.43
N GLY A 125 -18.06 -0.01 17.59
CA GLY A 125 -16.72 0.56 17.87
C GLY A 125 -16.26 1.54 16.82
N ASP A 126 -14.97 1.88 16.83
CA ASP A 126 -14.38 2.91 15.99
C ASP A 126 -13.95 2.34 14.63
N ALA A 127 -14.58 2.83 13.58
CA ALA A 127 -14.28 2.50 12.19
C ALA A 127 -13.56 3.67 11.51
N LEU A 128 -12.55 3.39 10.68
CA LEU A 128 -11.85 4.42 9.90
C LEU A 128 -12.66 4.75 8.65
N VAL A 129 -13.01 6.03 8.45
CA VAL A 129 -13.74 6.51 7.27
C VAL A 129 -12.84 6.53 6.06
N SER A 130 -13.14 5.70 5.07
CA SER A 130 -12.41 5.57 3.80
C SER A 130 -13.11 6.24 2.61
N GLY A 131 -14.40 6.59 2.75
CA GLY A 131 -15.16 7.27 1.71
C GLY A 131 -16.37 7.99 2.26
N ILE A 132 -16.77 9.07 1.59
CA ILE A 132 -17.97 9.85 1.94
C ILE A 132 -18.75 10.13 0.65
N ARG A 133 -20.04 9.84 0.69
CA ARG A 133 -20.98 10.17 -0.39
C ARG A 133 -22.16 10.92 0.16
N HIS A 134 -22.37 12.13 -0.32
CA HIS A 134 -23.58 12.90 -0.05
C HIS A 134 -24.60 12.71 -1.18
N HIS A 135 -25.82 12.42 -0.82
CA HIS A 135 -26.94 12.35 -1.75
C HIS A 135 -27.99 13.38 -1.32
N LEU A 136 -28.20 14.37 -2.17
CA LEU A 136 -29.11 15.49 -1.92
C LEU A 136 -30.28 15.40 -2.91
N GLU A 137 -31.48 15.40 -2.37
CA GLU A 137 -32.75 15.51 -3.11
C GLU A 137 -33.60 16.63 -2.51
N PRO A 138 -34.63 17.14 -3.21
CA PRO A 138 -35.54 18.10 -2.61
C PRO A 138 -36.10 17.58 -1.28
N ALA A 139 -35.89 18.34 -0.21
CA ALA A 139 -36.28 18.01 1.17
C ALA A 139 -35.62 16.80 1.80
N PHE A 140 -34.60 16.21 1.19
CA PHE A 140 -33.92 15.05 1.75
C PHE A 140 -32.42 15.04 1.47
N TRP A 141 -31.62 14.83 2.53
CA TRP A 141 -30.18 14.68 2.46
C TRP A 141 -29.71 13.44 3.23
N LYS A 142 -29.02 12.54 2.53
CA LYS A 142 -28.35 11.38 3.12
C LYS A 142 -26.85 11.50 2.99
N THR A 143 -26.14 10.96 3.98
CA THR A 143 -24.69 10.78 3.92
C THR A 143 -24.36 9.31 4.13
N THR A 144 -23.64 8.73 3.19
CA THR A 144 -23.10 7.35 3.29
C THR A 144 -21.61 7.45 3.55
N PHE A 145 -21.18 6.91 4.68
CA PHE A 145 -19.79 6.74 5.03
C PHE A 145 -19.34 5.33 4.65
N SER A 146 -18.31 5.21 3.83
CA SER A 146 -17.59 3.96 3.64
C SER A 146 -16.52 3.86 4.71
N PHE A 147 -16.38 2.72 5.37
CA PHE A 147 -15.40 2.49 6.41
C PHE A 147 -14.61 1.21 6.15
N GLY A 148 -13.39 1.13 6.71
CA GLY A 148 -12.44 0.09 6.36
C GLY A 148 -12.03 0.19 4.89
N MET A 149 -11.22 -0.74 4.40
CA MET A 149 -10.79 -0.77 3.01
C MET A 149 -10.62 -2.23 2.57
N LYS A 150 -11.00 -2.55 1.34
CA LYS A 150 -10.64 -3.85 0.75
C LYS A 150 -9.13 -3.98 0.65
N LYS A 151 -8.60 -5.20 0.77
CA LYS A 151 -7.16 -5.49 0.65
C LYS A 151 -6.57 -4.98 -0.66
N GLU A 152 -7.27 -5.23 -1.75
CA GLU A 152 -6.85 -4.82 -3.08
C GLU A 152 -7.23 -3.35 -3.33
N TRP A 153 -6.23 -2.49 -3.39
CA TRP A 153 -6.44 -1.07 -3.64
C TRP A 153 -6.56 -0.78 -5.13
N TYR A 154 -7.17 0.36 -5.47
CA TYR A 154 -7.38 0.77 -6.85
C TYR A 154 -6.09 0.79 -7.68
N ALA A 155 -4.99 1.28 -7.10
CA ALA A 155 -3.69 1.34 -7.77
C ALA A 155 -3.05 -0.03 -8.03
N GLU A 156 -3.50 -1.07 -7.34
CA GLU A 156 -3.04 -2.46 -7.55
C GLU A 156 -3.91 -3.19 -8.56
N LYS A 157 -5.20 -2.81 -8.64
CA LYS A 157 -6.18 -3.43 -9.51
C LYS A 157 -6.10 -2.95 -10.96
N PHE A 158 -5.82 -1.67 -11.14
CA PHE A 158 -5.81 -1.03 -12.45
C PHE A 158 -4.41 -0.50 -12.77
N ASN A 159 -4.01 -0.62 -14.03
CA ASN A 159 -2.82 0.07 -14.49
C ASN A 159 -3.11 1.58 -14.53
N THR A 160 -2.65 2.29 -13.51
CA THR A 160 -2.82 3.74 -13.36
C THR A 160 -1.73 4.54 -14.06
N MET A 161 -0.77 3.88 -14.71
CA MET A 161 0.29 4.57 -15.46
C MET A 161 -0.29 5.27 -16.67
N ALA A 162 0.05 6.54 -16.82
CA ALA A 162 -0.28 7.28 -18.02
C ALA A 162 0.40 6.61 -19.23
N PRO A 163 -0.27 6.55 -20.39
CA PRO A 163 0.36 6.03 -21.59
C PRO A 163 1.58 6.87 -21.94
N ALA A 164 2.63 6.24 -22.43
CA ALA A 164 3.88 6.91 -22.79
C ALA A 164 3.62 8.03 -23.81
N ALA A 165 4.21 9.20 -23.57
CA ALA A 165 4.04 10.40 -24.39
C ALA A 165 2.56 10.76 -24.64
N SER A 166 1.70 10.60 -23.64
CA SER A 166 0.25 10.81 -23.72
C SER A 166 -0.45 10.00 -24.84
N GLY A 167 0.14 8.87 -25.23
CA GLY A 167 -0.34 8.00 -26.29
C GLY A 167 0.06 8.39 -27.71
N TYR A 168 0.84 9.46 -27.88
CA TYR A 168 1.30 9.90 -29.20
C TYR A 168 2.54 9.12 -29.71
N ASN A 169 3.38 8.63 -28.81
CA ASN A 169 4.56 7.84 -29.15
C ASN A 169 4.58 6.55 -28.33
N CYS A 170 5.18 5.51 -28.91
CA CYS A 170 5.53 4.33 -28.12
C CYS A 170 6.53 4.72 -27.03
N GLY A 171 6.32 4.24 -25.81
CA GLY A 171 7.31 4.37 -24.75
C GLY A 171 8.64 3.76 -25.17
N ILE A 172 9.73 4.37 -24.76
CA ILE A 172 11.06 3.79 -24.98
C ILE A 172 11.18 2.55 -24.09
N THR A 173 11.06 1.37 -24.69
CA THR A 173 11.19 0.08 -24.02
C THR A 173 12.35 -0.69 -24.65
N GLY A 174 13.05 -1.50 -23.85
CA GLY A 174 14.15 -2.32 -24.30
C GLY A 174 15.53 -1.70 -24.10
N LEU A 175 16.49 -2.10 -24.95
CA LEU A 175 17.86 -1.65 -24.86
C LEU A 175 18.04 -0.25 -25.46
N MET A 176 18.78 0.60 -24.79
CA MET A 176 19.15 1.93 -25.25
C MET A 176 20.68 2.07 -25.29
N THR A 177 21.18 2.85 -26.25
CA THR A 177 22.59 3.20 -26.30
C THR A 177 22.89 4.31 -25.29
N GLY A 178 23.91 4.11 -24.46
CA GLY A 178 24.41 5.10 -23.52
C GLY A 178 25.91 5.28 -23.64
N ILE A 179 26.42 6.44 -23.24
CA ILE A 179 27.85 6.75 -23.17
C ILE A 179 28.25 6.72 -21.70
N VAL A 180 29.23 5.90 -21.35
CA VAL A 180 29.77 5.85 -19.99
C VAL A 180 30.58 7.12 -19.74
N GLU A 181 30.17 7.92 -18.76
CA GLU A 181 30.87 9.15 -18.36
C GLU A 181 31.82 8.90 -17.18
N GLN A 182 31.42 8.02 -16.25
CA GLN A 182 32.18 7.78 -15.04
C GLN A 182 32.02 6.33 -14.57
N ILE A 183 33.13 5.70 -14.23
CA ILE A 183 33.17 4.29 -13.79
C ILE A 183 33.35 4.21 -12.26
N ASN A 184 33.98 5.22 -11.65
CA ASN A 184 34.29 5.28 -10.23
C ASN A 184 33.42 6.31 -9.50
N ASP A 185 33.55 6.35 -8.18
CA ASP A 185 32.93 7.33 -7.30
C ASP A 185 31.39 7.29 -7.29
N ASP A 186 30.83 6.08 -7.36
CA ASP A 186 29.41 5.88 -7.10
C ASP A 186 29.06 6.38 -5.69
N PRO A 187 28.18 7.38 -5.56
CA PRO A 187 27.85 8.01 -4.26
C PRO A 187 27.26 7.02 -3.26
N ASP A 188 26.56 5.98 -3.73
CA ASP A 188 25.93 4.97 -2.88
C ASP A 188 26.81 3.71 -2.71
N LYS A 189 28.00 3.66 -3.33
CA LYS A 189 28.95 2.53 -3.30
C LYS A 189 28.31 1.20 -3.73
N LEU A 190 27.44 1.23 -4.73
CA LEU A 190 26.71 0.06 -5.26
C LEU A 190 27.36 -0.51 -6.54
N ASN A 191 28.60 -0.10 -6.86
CA ASN A 191 29.33 -0.51 -8.07
C ASN A 191 28.56 -0.21 -9.36
N ARG A 192 27.96 0.96 -9.44
CA ARG A 192 27.28 1.48 -10.63
C ARG A 192 28.23 2.33 -11.48
N VAL A 193 27.86 2.46 -12.74
CA VAL A 193 28.54 3.35 -13.69
C VAL A 193 27.61 4.53 -14.03
N LYS A 194 28.17 5.71 -14.19
CA LYS A 194 27.41 6.87 -14.62
C LYS A 194 27.32 6.87 -16.15
N VAL A 195 26.08 6.80 -16.64
CA VAL A 195 25.81 6.69 -18.09
C VAL A 195 24.99 7.87 -18.56
N LYS A 196 25.42 8.50 -19.61
CA LYS A 196 24.68 9.50 -20.36
C LYS A 196 23.84 8.81 -21.42
N ILE A 197 22.55 9.06 -21.43
CA ILE A 197 21.62 8.55 -22.42
C ILE A 197 21.22 9.69 -23.37
N PRO A 198 21.67 9.69 -24.63
CA PRO A 198 21.42 10.80 -25.57
C PRO A 198 19.94 11.08 -25.83
N LEU A 199 19.06 10.06 -25.68
CA LEU A 199 17.63 10.20 -25.90
C LEU A 199 16.89 10.86 -24.73
N MET A 200 17.52 10.99 -23.56
CA MET A 200 16.92 11.72 -22.44
C MET A 200 16.96 13.21 -22.69
N GLN A 201 15.83 13.86 -22.48
CA GLN A 201 15.70 15.32 -22.54
C GLN A 201 15.75 15.88 -21.11
N GLY A 202 16.31 17.06 -20.94
CA GLY A 202 16.47 17.74 -19.65
C GLY A 202 17.94 18.09 -19.36
N ASP A 203 18.15 18.77 -18.25
CA ASP A 203 19.49 19.23 -17.86
C ASP A 203 20.37 18.07 -17.35
N GLU A 204 19.78 17.10 -16.67
CA GLU A 204 20.47 15.88 -16.22
C GLU A 204 20.18 14.71 -17.17
N LYS A 205 21.08 14.50 -18.12
CA LYS A 205 21.01 13.39 -19.10
C LYS A 205 21.74 12.13 -18.64
N THR A 206 22.08 12.03 -17.36
CA THR A 206 22.90 10.96 -16.81
C THR A 206 22.19 10.19 -15.71
N ILE A 207 22.41 8.89 -15.67
CA ILE A 207 21.90 8.01 -14.62
C ILE A 207 23.02 7.11 -14.10
N TRP A 208 22.91 6.71 -12.85
CA TRP A 208 23.74 5.63 -12.29
C TRP A 208 23.12 4.29 -12.62
N ALA A 209 23.76 3.52 -13.49
CA ALA A 209 23.28 2.24 -13.97
C ALA A 209 24.12 1.09 -13.40
N ARG A 210 23.47 -0.02 -13.05
CA ARG A 210 24.16 -1.25 -12.65
C ARG A 210 24.84 -1.87 -13.86
N LEU A 211 26.04 -2.41 -13.65
CA LEU A 211 26.73 -3.21 -14.65
C LEU A 211 26.09 -4.61 -14.72
N GLY A 212 25.56 -4.98 -15.87
CA GLY A 212 25.10 -6.33 -16.14
C GLY A 212 26.25 -7.14 -16.76
N THR A 213 26.77 -8.12 -16.04
CA THR A 213 27.77 -9.02 -16.58
C THR A 213 27.22 -10.44 -16.70
N PRO A 214 27.53 -11.18 -17.77
CA PRO A 214 27.15 -12.59 -17.89
C PRO A 214 27.97 -13.50 -16.98
N TYR A 215 29.01 -12.98 -16.34
CA TYR A 215 29.92 -13.72 -15.48
C TYR A 215 30.03 -13.07 -14.10
N ALA A 216 30.00 -13.90 -13.09
CA ALA A 216 30.24 -13.50 -11.71
C ALA A 216 31.35 -14.37 -11.12
N SER A 217 32.61 -14.02 -11.38
CA SER A 217 33.76 -14.73 -10.79
C SER A 217 34.91 -13.76 -10.49
N ASN A 218 35.79 -14.16 -9.58
CA ASN A 218 36.97 -13.38 -9.17
C ASN A 218 37.97 -13.06 -10.30
N GLY A 219 37.82 -13.62 -11.49
CA GLY A 219 38.77 -13.43 -12.58
C GLY A 219 38.21 -12.79 -13.84
N ILE A 220 36.91 -12.67 -13.98
CA ILE A 220 36.21 -12.16 -15.19
C ILE A 220 34.92 -11.42 -14.76
N GLY A 221 35.03 -10.45 -13.93
CA GLY A 221 33.86 -9.67 -13.49
C GLY A 221 34.18 -8.20 -13.39
#